data_86f51ece180b7ad6eb16eaed55d51d7b
#
_entry.id   86f51ece180b7ad6eb16eaed55d51d7b
#
_cell.length_a   1.000
_cell.length_b   1.000
_cell.length_c   1.000
_cell.angle_alpha   90.00
_cell.angle_beta   90.00
_cell.angle_gamma   90.00
#
_symmetry.space_group_name_H-M   'P 1'
#
loop_
_entity.id
_entity.type
_entity.pdbx_description
1 polymer ?
#
loop_
_entity_poly.entity_id
_entity_poly.type
_entity_poly.pdbx_seq_one_letter_code
_entity_poly.pdbx_strand_id
1 'polypeptide(L)'
;MTPTNPRTPASATASVPVRTPVHLDLRQDVALLTAALIDINSVSGNEGVLADAVEHALRQVPQLELVRDGDSIIARTNLGRPERVILAGHLDTVPLPTTEGSLGTVPAYWPSGAPGEGILYGRGATDMKGGVAVQLALAATMFDGGAEPGKDVTFVFYDHEEVEAEKSGLGRLVRNHGSLLGGDFAILLEPTDGTVEGGCNGTSRFEVTTNGEAAHSARAWMGSNAIHAAAPILARLAAYEPQTVTVDGLDYRESLNAVKIHGGTAGNVIPDRCVVEINYRFAPDKTPDGAEAVVRELLDGFDVVRTDSAAGARPGLNHPAAASFVAAVGAEPKPKYGWTDVARFSELGIPAVNFGPGDALLAHKDNEHVEADAIRECLRALRTWLSA
;
A
#
# COMPACT_ATOMS: atom_id res chain seq x y z
N MET A 1 -10.68 15.05 -67.44
CA MET A 1 -10.95 15.08 -65.97
C MET A 1 -10.21 13.91 -65.36
N THR A 2 -9.04 14.15 -64.77
CA THR A 2 -8.21 13.17 -64.09
C THR A 2 -8.60 13.10 -62.63
N PRO A 3 -8.72 11.92 -62.00
CA PRO A 3 -9.05 11.81 -60.60
C PRO A 3 -7.81 12.05 -59.72
N THR A 4 -7.97 12.92 -58.72
CA THR A 4 -6.98 13.23 -57.69
C THR A 4 -6.96 12.13 -56.63
N ASN A 5 -5.79 11.61 -56.40
CA ASN A 5 -5.47 10.61 -55.37
C ASN A 5 -5.47 11.23 -53.96
N PRO A 6 -6.14 10.69 -52.94
CA PRO A 6 -6.05 11.21 -51.57
C PRO A 6 -4.76 10.74 -50.91
N ARG A 7 -3.98 11.69 -50.42
CA ARG A 7 -2.76 11.45 -49.62
C ARG A 7 -3.15 10.86 -48.28
N THR A 8 -2.58 9.70 -47.94
CA THR A 8 -2.58 9.09 -46.61
C THR A 8 -1.81 9.99 -45.63
N PRO A 9 -2.32 10.33 -44.44
CA PRO A 9 -1.52 11.05 -43.44
C PRO A 9 -0.46 10.13 -42.85
N ALA A 10 0.79 10.58 -42.87
CA ALA A 10 1.90 9.91 -42.21
C ALA A 10 1.67 9.92 -40.69
N SER A 11 1.69 8.73 -40.08
CA SER A 11 1.72 8.54 -38.63
C SER A 11 3.01 9.11 -38.07
N ALA A 12 2.93 10.26 -37.42
CA ALA A 12 4.02 10.80 -36.62
C ALA A 12 4.07 10.02 -35.32
N THR A 13 4.99 9.08 -35.20
CA THR A 13 5.38 8.51 -33.90
C THR A 13 6.06 9.64 -33.12
N ALA A 14 5.30 10.19 -32.14
CA ALA A 14 5.86 11.11 -31.17
C ALA A 14 6.96 10.37 -30.40
N SER A 15 8.21 10.79 -30.56
CA SER A 15 9.32 10.33 -29.73
C SER A 15 9.08 10.81 -28.31
N VAL A 16 8.89 9.88 -27.37
CA VAL A 16 8.87 10.19 -25.94
C VAL A 16 10.23 10.85 -25.61
N PRO A 17 10.24 12.04 -25.01
CA PRO A 17 11.50 12.69 -24.65
C PRO A 17 12.25 11.80 -23.66
N VAL A 18 13.49 11.45 -23.99
CA VAL A 18 14.40 10.75 -23.07
C VAL A 18 14.68 11.68 -21.90
N ARG A 19 14.07 11.42 -20.76
CA ARG A 19 14.35 12.15 -19.51
C ARG A 19 15.70 11.68 -18.98
N THR A 20 16.58 12.61 -18.59
CA THR A 20 17.78 12.25 -17.83
C THR A 20 17.32 11.81 -16.43
N PRO A 21 17.61 10.57 -16.00
CA PRO A 21 17.22 10.10 -14.69
C PRO A 21 17.82 10.97 -13.58
N VAL A 22 17.05 11.21 -12.53
CA VAL A 22 17.58 11.84 -11.31
C VAL A 22 18.60 10.87 -10.69
N HIS A 23 19.76 11.38 -10.31
CA HIS A 23 20.80 10.56 -9.72
C HIS A 23 20.50 10.30 -8.24
N LEU A 24 20.45 9.01 -7.85
CA LEU A 24 20.34 8.55 -6.47
C LEU A 24 21.67 7.91 -6.04
N ASP A 25 22.30 8.43 -4.99
CA ASP A 25 23.43 7.77 -4.35
C ASP A 25 22.94 6.75 -3.31
N LEU A 26 22.91 5.47 -3.69
CA LEU A 26 22.43 4.39 -2.82
C LEU A 26 23.38 4.06 -1.66
N ARG A 27 24.58 4.65 -1.63
CA ARG A 27 25.61 4.42 -0.60
C ARG A 27 25.73 5.53 0.42
N GLN A 28 25.00 6.63 0.23
CA GLN A 28 24.89 7.69 1.22
C GLN A 28 24.15 7.21 2.47
N ASP A 29 24.12 8.02 3.52
CA ASP A 29 23.30 7.75 4.70
C ASP A 29 21.84 7.51 4.31
N VAL A 30 21.21 6.46 4.86
CA VAL A 30 19.88 6.02 4.42
C VAL A 30 18.79 7.06 4.70
N ALA A 31 18.96 7.92 5.71
CA ALA A 31 18.01 9.01 5.96
C ALA A 31 18.16 10.13 4.91
N LEU A 32 19.38 10.39 4.43
CA LEU A 32 19.61 11.30 3.30
C LEU A 32 19.07 10.72 1.99
N LEU A 33 19.20 9.41 1.78
CA LEU A 33 18.59 8.73 0.64
C LEU A 33 17.06 8.84 0.70
N THR A 34 16.45 8.70 1.87
CA THR A 34 15.01 8.91 2.06
C THR A 34 14.59 10.32 1.64
N ALA A 35 15.33 11.34 2.06
CA ALA A 35 15.06 12.72 1.66
C ALA A 35 15.16 12.90 0.13
N ALA A 36 16.17 12.32 -0.51
CA ALA A 36 16.33 12.36 -1.96
C ALA A 36 15.15 11.68 -2.70
N LEU A 37 14.59 10.58 -2.16
CA LEU A 37 13.39 9.94 -2.69
C LEU A 37 12.14 10.81 -2.50
N ILE A 38 12.01 11.49 -1.35
CA ILE A 38 10.89 12.42 -1.10
C ILE A 38 10.92 13.57 -2.09
N ASP A 39 12.09 14.12 -2.41
CA ASP A 39 12.26 15.24 -3.34
C ASP A 39 11.80 14.92 -4.76
N ILE A 40 11.66 13.63 -5.11
CA ILE A 40 11.03 13.18 -6.35
C ILE A 40 9.54 12.94 -6.09
N ASN A 41 8.69 13.86 -6.55
CA ASN A 41 7.24 13.71 -6.42
C ASN A 41 6.75 12.48 -7.18
N SER A 42 6.08 11.57 -6.47
CA SER A 42 5.54 10.30 -6.99
C SER A 42 4.12 10.03 -6.49
N VAL A 43 3.28 11.03 -6.45
CA VAL A 43 1.83 10.81 -6.20
C VAL A 43 1.31 9.80 -7.21
N SER A 44 0.46 8.84 -6.75
CA SER A 44 -0.05 7.73 -7.58
C SER A 44 -0.44 8.16 -8.98
N GLY A 45 0.13 7.49 -9.98
CA GLY A 45 0.04 7.83 -11.41
C GLY A 45 1.15 8.76 -11.92
N ASN A 46 2.12 9.18 -11.07
CA ASN A 46 3.28 9.99 -11.45
C ASN A 46 4.62 9.38 -10.99
N GLU A 47 4.68 8.07 -10.82
CA GLU A 47 5.85 7.35 -10.30
C GLU A 47 7.01 7.28 -11.28
N GLY A 48 6.77 7.52 -12.58
CA GLY A 48 7.72 7.27 -13.65
C GLY A 48 9.10 7.89 -13.44
N VAL A 49 9.19 9.12 -12.92
CA VAL A 49 10.48 9.78 -12.64
C VAL A 49 11.24 9.08 -11.53
N LEU A 50 10.53 8.68 -10.45
CA LEU A 50 11.13 7.94 -9.34
C LEU A 50 11.54 6.53 -9.77
N ALA A 51 10.71 5.84 -10.51
CA ALA A 51 11.00 4.50 -11.03
C ALA A 51 12.22 4.50 -11.97
N ASP A 52 12.35 5.53 -12.84
CA ASP A 52 13.51 5.70 -13.71
C ASP A 52 14.80 5.92 -12.89
N ALA A 53 14.73 6.73 -11.82
CA ALA A 53 15.85 6.98 -10.92
C ALA A 53 16.27 5.71 -10.16
N VAL A 54 15.28 4.96 -9.63
CA VAL A 54 15.50 3.67 -8.93
C VAL A 54 16.13 2.65 -9.88
N GLU A 55 15.56 2.45 -11.06
CA GLU A 55 16.12 1.53 -12.06
C GLU A 55 17.55 1.90 -12.44
N HIS A 56 17.79 3.19 -12.72
CA HIS A 56 19.12 3.67 -13.09
C HIS A 56 20.16 3.39 -11.99
N ALA A 57 19.80 3.64 -10.73
CA ALA A 57 20.70 3.40 -9.61
C ALA A 57 20.95 1.91 -9.37
N LEU A 58 19.93 1.05 -9.46
CA LEU A 58 20.06 -0.40 -9.29
C LEU A 58 20.89 -1.06 -10.41
N ARG A 59 20.85 -0.52 -11.63
CA ARG A 59 21.70 -1.00 -12.75
C ARG A 59 23.20 -0.82 -12.50
N GLN A 60 23.59 0.00 -11.51
CA GLN A 60 24.99 0.15 -11.09
C GLN A 60 25.44 -0.96 -10.14
N VAL A 61 24.55 -1.85 -9.70
CA VAL A 61 24.85 -3.00 -8.82
C VAL A 61 24.94 -4.26 -9.70
N PRO A 62 26.15 -4.72 -10.03
CA PRO A 62 26.36 -5.76 -11.04
C PRO A 62 25.86 -7.16 -10.62
N GLN A 63 25.59 -7.35 -9.31
CA GLN A 63 25.08 -8.61 -8.75
C GLN A 63 23.57 -8.77 -8.90
N LEU A 64 22.86 -7.76 -9.42
CA LEU A 64 21.40 -7.76 -9.54
C LEU A 64 20.96 -7.99 -11.00
N GLU A 65 20.02 -8.90 -11.17
CA GLU A 65 19.24 -9.02 -12.39
C GLU A 65 17.96 -8.18 -12.27
N LEU A 66 17.74 -7.27 -13.23
CA LEU A 66 16.63 -6.34 -13.18
C LEU A 66 15.60 -6.65 -14.27
N VAL A 67 14.32 -6.58 -13.87
CA VAL A 67 13.17 -6.56 -14.78
C VAL A 67 12.31 -5.35 -14.45
N ARG A 68 11.89 -4.60 -15.47
CA ARG A 68 10.97 -3.47 -15.39
C ARG A 68 9.63 -3.81 -16.04
N ASP A 69 8.53 -3.49 -15.39
CA ASP A 69 7.16 -3.59 -15.94
C ASP A 69 6.38 -2.33 -15.55
N GLY A 70 6.17 -1.43 -16.50
CA GLY A 70 5.62 -0.10 -16.22
C GLY A 70 6.56 0.69 -15.29
N ASP A 71 6.03 1.16 -14.16
CA ASP A 71 6.79 1.86 -13.14
C ASP A 71 7.18 0.95 -11.95
N SER A 72 6.99 -0.36 -12.10
CA SER A 72 7.47 -1.37 -11.16
C SER A 72 8.80 -2.01 -11.60
N ILE A 73 9.63 -2.37 -10.61
CA ILE A 73 10.96 -2.94 -10.81
C ILE A 73 11.14 -4.16 -9.91
N ILE A 74 11.63 -5.26 -10.49
CA ILE A 74 12.12 -6.42 -9.73
C ILE A 74 13.64 -6.46 -9.90
N ALA A 75 14.38 -6.52 -8.80
CA ALA A 75 15.83 -6.68 -8.79
C ALA A 75 16.20 -7.91 -7.95
N ARG A 76 16.97 -8.85 -8.50
CA ARG A 76 17.20 -10.16 -7.88
C ARG A 76 18.68 -10.50 -7.82
N THR A 77 19.09 -11.11 -6.70
CA THR A 77 20.35 -11.84 -6.63
C THR A 77 20.15 -13.28 -7.12
N ASN A 78 21.20 -13.89 -7.61
CA ASN A 78 21.23 -15.31 -8.00
C ASN A 78 22.52 -15.96 -7.46
N LEU A 79 22.64 -16.02 -6.13
CA LEU A 79 23.80 -16.58 -5.41
C LEU A 79 23.69 -18.10 -5.23
N GLY A 80 22.51 -18.67 -5.50
CA GLY A 80 22.25 -20.10 -5.29
C GLY A 80 22.08 -20.46 -3.81
N ARG A 81 21.58 -19.53 -3.00
CA ARG A 81 21.29 -19.79 -1.60
C ARG A 81 20.06 -20.67 -1.44
N PRO A 82 20.00 -21.48 -0.37
CA PRO A 82 18.87 -22.38 -0.12
C PRO A 82 17.58 -21.64 0.21
N GLU A 83 17.65 -20.39 0.68
CA GLU A 83 16.53 -19.56 1.06
C GLU A 83 16.52 -18.25 0.24
N ARG A 84 15.33 -17.86 -0.22
CA ARG A 84 15.12 -16.59 -0.91
C ARG A 84 14.09 -15.74 -0.17
N VAL A 85 14.48 -14.50 0.10
CA VAL A 85 13.64 -13.51 0.76
C VAL A 85 13.21 -12.43 -0.24
N ILE A 86 11.96 -11.98 -0.12
CA ILE A 86 11.43 -10.88 -0.90
C ILE A 86 11.34 -9.66 0.01
N LEU A 87 11.92 -8.55 -0.42
CA LEU A 87 11.72 -7.24 0.20
C LEU A 87 10.89 -6.39 -0.76
N ALA A 88 9.74 -5.90 -0.33
CA ALA A 88 8.82 -5.18 -1.20
C ALA A 88 8.44 -3.81 -0.61
N GLY A 89 8.26 -2.82 -1.50
CA GLY A 89 7.82 -1.48 -1.12
C GLY A 89 7.29 -0.71 -2.32
N HIS A 90 6.26 0.13 -2.07
CA HIS A 90 5.66 0.94 -3.11
C HIS A 90 6.39 2.27 -3.32
N LEU A 91 6.32 2.76 -4.55
CA LEU A 91 6.97 4.00 -4.97
C LEU A 91 6.03 5.21 -4.94
N ASP A 92 4.74 4.95 -5.00
CA ASP A 92 3.73 6.01 -5.00
C ASP A 92 3.44 6.53 -3.59
N THR A 93 2.74 7.64 -3.56
CA THR A 93 2.21 8.27 -2.34
C THR A 93 0.81 8.78 -2.59
N VAL A 94 0.04 8.97 -1.52
CA VAL A 94 -1.20 9.75 -1.58
C VAL A 94 -0.94 11.20 -2.04
N PRO A 95 -1.97 11.95 -2.45
CA PRO A 95 -1.85 13.35 -2.85
C PRO A 95 -1.12 14.22 -1.79
N LEU A 96 -0.45 15.25 -2.29
CA LEU A 96 0.18 16.24 -1.40
C LEU A 96 -0.91 16.98 -0.60
N PRO A 97 -0.60 17.38 0.66
CA PRO A 97 -1.53 18.14 1.48
C PRO A 97 -1.82 19.51 0.84
N THR A 98 -3.06 19.97 1.00
CA THR A 98 -3.51 21.29 0.51
C THR A 98 -3.56 22.34 1.61
N THR A 99 -3.36 21.96 2.85
CA THR A 99 -3.32 22.86 4.00
C THR A 99 -2.03 23.69 3.98
N GLU A 100 -2.15 24.99 4.04
CA GLU A 100 -0.99 25.92 4.07
C GLU A 100 -0.12 25.64 5.30
N GLY A 101 1.21 25.57 5.08
CA GLY A 101 2.19 25.29 6.14
C GLY A 101 2.38 23.81 6.47
N SER A 102 1.73 22.88 5.74
CA SER A 102 1.95 21.45 5.89
C SER A 102 3.41 21.07 5.63
N LEU A 103 3.98 20.26 6.50
CA LEU A 103 5.35 19.76 6.38
C LEU A 103 5.45 18.40 5.68
N GLY A 104 4.38 17.59 5.70
CA GLY A 104 4.28 16.31 4.97
C GLY A 104 4.10 16.51 3.46
N THR A 105 4.97 17.29 2.84
CA THR A 105 4.91 17.69 1.43
C THR A 105 6.25 17.44 0.72
N VAL A 106 6.47 18.08 -0.44
CA VAL A 106 7.72 18.06 -1.22
C VAL A 106 8.18 19.51 -1.36
N PRO A 107 9.47 19.83 -1.18
CA PRO A 107 10.60 18.92 -0.90
C PRO A 107 10.67 18.46 0.57
N ALA A 108 11.55 17.48 0.83
CA ALA A 108 11.90 17.02 2.16
C ALA A 108 12.39 18.16 3.06
N TYR A 109 12.05 18.10 4.35
CA TYR A 109 12.38 19.18 5.28
C TYR A 109 12.96 18.64 6.61
N TRP A 110 14.07 19.25 7.03
CA TRP A 110 14.76 18.97 8.29
C TRP A 110 14.64 20.18 9.23
N PRO A 111 13.78 20.13 10.26
CA PRO A 111 13.58 21.27 11.19
C PRO A 111 14.86 21.66 11.95
N SER A 112 15.76 20.69 12.21
CA SER A 112 17.04 20.93 12.87
C SER A 112 17.99 21.79 12.04
N GLY A 113 17.74 21.90 10.72
CA GLY A 113 18.68 22.50 9.76
C GLY A 113 19.92 21.64 9.49
N ALA A 114 20.01 20.44 10.09
CA ALA A 114 21.09 19.48 9.87
C ALA A 114 20.53 18.28 9.09
N PRO A 115 20.75 18.19 7.77
CA PRO A 115 20.30 17.06 6.97
C PRO A 115 20.85 15.73 7.52
N GLY A 116 19.98 14.75 7.65
CA GLY A 116 20.33 13.44 8.20
C GLY A 116 20.17 13.31 9.71
N GLU A 117 19.82 14.38 10.44
CA GLU A 117 19.70 14.34 11.90
C GLU A 117 18.28 14.67 12.38
N GLY A 118 17.77 13.88 13.32
CA GLY A 118 16.45 14.08 13.93
C GLY A 118 15.31 13.68 13.01
N ILE A 119 14.31 14.55 12.88
CA ILE A 119 13.05 14.24 12.17
C ILE A 119 13.12 14.74 10.72
N LEU A 120 12.79 13.85 9.80
CA LEU A 120 12.62 14.13 8.37
C LEU A 120 11.13 14.26 8.05
N TYR A 121 10.69 15.44 7.65
CA TYR A 121 9.33 15.66 7.14
C TYR A 121 9.28 15.54 5.63
N GLY A 122 8.18 15.00 5.14
CA GLY A 122 7.88 14.92 3.71
C GLY A 122 6.79 13.92 3.37
N ARG A 123 6.16 14.06 2.22
CA ARG A 123 5.18 13.09 1.73
C ARG A 123 5.88 11.78 1.37
N GLY A 124 5.40 10.67 1.93
CA GLY A 124 6.03 9.36 1.80
C GLY A 124 7.19 9.13 2.77
N ALA A 125 7.50 10.07 3.69
CA ALA A 125 8.58 9.89 4.65
C ALA A 125 8.39 8.62 5.48
N THR A 126 7.16 8.37 5.91
CA THR A 126 6.71 7.19 6.64
C THR A 126 6.16 6.14 5.69
N ASP A 127 5.28 6.54 4.75
CA ASP A 127 4.53 5.65 3.88
C ASP A 127 4.85 5.91 2.39
N MET A 128 5.82 5.13 1.77
CA MET A 128 6.79 4.31 2.50
C MET A 128 8.22 4.50 1.95
N LYS A 129 8.58 5.74 1.55
CA LYS A 129 9.92 6.03 0.98
C LYS A 129 11.07 5.78 1.96
N GLY A 130 10.82 5.84 3.28
CA GLY A 130 11.76 5.38 4.28
C GLY A 130 12.10 3.90 4.14
N GLY A 131 11.09 3.06 3.96
CA GLY A 131 11.24 1.64 3.68
C GLY A 131 11.92 1.37 2.33
N VAL A 132 11.52 2.11 1.27
CA VAL A 132 12.16 2.03 -0.06
C VAL A 132 13.65 2.39 0.01
N ALA A 133 14.02 3.42 0.77
CA ALA A 133 15.43 3.79 0.97
C ALA A 133 16.23 2.67 1.64
N VAL A 134 15.63 1.99 2.62
CA VAL A 134 16.25 0.81 3.26
C VAL A 134 16.50 -0.30 2.24
N GLN A 135 15.52 -0.62 1.38
CA GLN A 135 15.70 -1.62 0.33
C GLN A 135 16.84 -1.25 -0.62
N LEU A 136 16.87 -0.01 -1.09
CA LEU A 136 17.89 0.49 -2.03
C LEU A 136 19.29 0.48 -1.41
N ALA A 137 19.42 0.90 -0.15
CA ALA A 137 20.68 0.87 0.56
C ALA A 137 21.17 -0.57 0.78
N LEU A 138 20.28 -1.52 1.11
CA LEU A 138 20.61 -2.95 1.19
C LEU A 138 21.07 -3.48 -0.17
N ALA A 139 20.33 -3.23 -1.24
CA ALA A 139 20.65 -3.68 -2.59
C ALA A 139 22.06 -3.25 -3.01
N ALA A 140 22.48 -2.03 -2.67
CA ALA A 140 23.78 -1.49 -3.02
C ALA A 140 24.94 -1.94 -2.12
N THR A 141 24.64 -2.29 -0.86
CA THR A 141 25.71 -2.46 0.15
C THR A 141 25.78 -3.85 0.77
N MET A 142 24.87 -4.76 0.44
CA MET A 142 24.86 -6.13 0.99
C MET A 142 26.06 -6.98 0.57
N PHE A 143 26.82 -6.56 -0.45
CA PHE A 143 28.03 -7.23 -0.95
C PHE A 143 29.33 -6.56 -0.45
N ASP A 144 29.22 -5.52 0.36
CA ASP A 144 30.39 -4.78 0.83
C ASP A 144 31.20 -5.63 1.83
N GLY A 145 32.52 -5.42 1.80
CA GLY A 145 33.42 -6.15 2.70
C GLY A 145 33.75 -7.59 2.28
N GLY A 146 33.29 -8.03 1.09
CA GLY A 146 33.55 -9.37 0.55
C GLY A 146 32.73 -10.49 1.20
N ALA A 147 31.79 -10.15 2.07
CA ALA A 147 30.80 -11.10 2.57
C ALA A 147 29.59 -11.11 1.62
N GLU A 148 29.17 -12.30 1.21
CA GLU A 148 27.92 -12.47 0.48
C GLU A 148 26.76 -12.69 1.47
N PRO A 149 25.55 -12.22 1.17
CA PRO A 149 24.38 -12.51 2.00
C PRO A 149 24.13 -14.01 2.13
N GLY A 150 23.63 -14.42 3.30
CA GLY A 150 23.27 -15.81 3.60
C GLY A 150 22.05 -16.29 2.81
N LYS A 151 21.28 -15.36 2.26
CA LYS A 151 20.03 -15.59 1.54
C LYS A 151 20.09 -14.96 0.16
N ASP A 152 19.38 -15.55 -0.81
CA ASP A 152 19.05 -14.85 -2.05
C ASP A 152 17.94 -13.80 -1.77
N VAL A 153 18.04 -12.64 -2.41
CA VAL A 153 17.08 -11.53 -2.19
C VAL A 153 16.42 -11.13 -3.51
N THR A 154 15.12 -10.94 -3.44
CA THR A 154 14.32 -10.29 -4.48
C THR A 154 13.81 -8.96 -3.94
N PHE A 155 14.29 -7.86 -4.49
CA PHE A 155 13.76 -6.52 -4.21
C PHE A 155 12.64 -6.22 -5.20
N VAL A 156 11.50 -5.75 -4.67
CA VAL A 156 10.32 -5.39 -5.47
C VAL A 156 9.95 -3.96 -5.15
N PHE A 157 10.01 -3.09 -6.15
CA PHE A 157 9.57 -1.71 -6.07
C PHE A 157 8.37 -1.59 -7.00
N TYR A 158 7.22 -1.12 -6.50
CA TYR A 158 5.99 -1.16 -7.30
C TYR A 158 5.19 0.13 -7.19
N ASP A 159 4.40 0.39 -8.21
CA ASP A 159 3.56 1.57 -8.37
C ASP A 159 2.11 1.27 -7.96
N HIS A 160 1.31 2.36 -7.72
CA HIS A 160 -0.14 2.30 -7.53
C HIS A 160 -0.60 1.41 -6.37
N GLU A 161 0.05 1.49 -5.19
CA GLU A 161 -0.45 0.87 -3.97
C GLU A 161 -1.64 1.65 -3.40
N GLU A 162 -1.51 2.96 -3.37
CA GLU A 162 -2.37 3.93 -2.69
C GLU A 162 -3.71 4.21 -3.41
N VAL A 163 -4.02 3.44 -4.43
CA VAL A 163 -5.22 3.60 -5.25
C VAL A 163 -5.96 2.26 -5.43
N GLU A 164 -6.92 2.21 -6.36
CA GLU A 164 -7.74 1.01 -6.55
C GLU A 164 -6.90 -0.23 -6.92
N ALA A 165 -7.20 -1.37 -6.30
CA ALA A 165 -6.48 -2.63 -6.45
C ALA A 165 -6.27 -3.10 -7.90
N GLU A 166 -7.15 -2.71 -8.82
CA GLU A 166 -7.04 -3.03 -10.25
C GLU A 166 -5.81 -2.38 -10.90
N LYS A 167 -5.37 -1.23 -10.40
CA LYS A 167 -4.22 -0.47 -10.89
C LYS A 167 -2.89 -0.97 -10.29
N SER A 168 -2.92 -1.73 -9.20
CA SER A 168 -1.75 -2.15 -8.44
C SER A 168 -0.63 -2.70 -9.31
N GLY A 169 0.55 -2.09 -9.19
CA GLY A 169 1.79 -2.53 -9.83
C GLY A 169 2.21 -3.91 -9.37
N LEU A 170 2.10 -4.21 -8.06
CA LEU A 170 2.40 -5.55 -7.55
C LEU A 170 1.44 -6.60 -8.13
N GLY A 171 0.14 -6.28 -8.23
CA GLY A 171 -0.83 -7.14 -8.91
C GLY A 171 -0.48 -7.39 -10.38
N ARG A 172 0.04 -6.39 -11.09
CA ARG A 172 0.55 -6.51 -12.46
C ARG A 172 1.79 -7.40 -12.51
N LEU A 173 2.75 -7.22 -11.60
CA LEU A 173 3.94 -8.06 -11.50
C LEU A 173 3.60 -9.52 -11.24
N VAL A 174 2.63 -9.81 -10.37
CA VAL A 174 2.14 -11.18 -10.11
C VAL A 174 1.62 -11.84 -11.40
N ARG A 175 0.84 -11.10 -12.20
CA ARG A 175 0.29 -11.63 -13.46
C ARG A 175 1.35 -11.84 -14.54
N ASN A 176 2.30 -10.91 -14.68
CA ASN A 176 3.26 -10.91 -15.79
C ASN A 176 4.57 -11.61 -15.45
N HIS A 177 4.99 -11.58 -14.19
CA HIS A 177 6.31 -12.01 -13.71
C HIS A 177 6.24 -12.87 -12.44
N GLY A 178 5.13 -13.59 -12.20
CA GLY A 178 4.91 -14.38 -10.99
C GLY A 178 6.05 -15.36 -10.65
N SER A 179 6.71 -15.94 -11.66
CA SER A 179 7.87 -16.82 -11.45
C SER A 179 9.09 -16.11 -10.82
N LEU A 180 9.19 -14.78 -10.96
CA LEU A 180 10.26 -13.99 -10.36
C LEU A 180 9.94 -13.59 -8.92
N LEU A 181 8.67 -13.67 -8.50
CA LEU A 181 8.19 -13.37 -7.15
C LEU A 181 8.15 -14.60 -6.24
N GLY A 182 8.69 -15.75 -6.69
CA GLY A 182 8.84 -16.92 -5.81
C GLY A 182 9.88 -16.68 -4.74
N GLY A 183 9.57 -17.06 -3.50
CA GLY A 183 10.45 -16.96 -2.33
C GLY A 183 9.88 -17.72 -1.14
N ASP A 184 10.68 -17.85 -0.08
CA ASP A 184 10.32 -18.57 1.14
C ASP A 184 9.66 -17.64 2.18
N PHE A 185 9.91 -16.32 2.06
CA PHE A 185 9.41 -15.32 2.99
C PHE A 185 9.41 -13.94 2.33
N ALA A 186 8.42 -13.10 2.65
CA ALA A 186 8.35 -11.73 2.18
C ALA A 186 8.26 -10.74 3.35
N ILE A 187 8.92 -9.61 3.20
CA ILE A 187 8.87 -8.46 4.12
C ILE A 187 8.46 -7.25 3.31
N LEU A 188 7.32 -6.65 3.65
CA LEU A 188 6.93 -5.35 3.14
C LEU A 188 7.46 -4.28 4.10
N LEU A 189 8.13 -3.27 3.54
CA LEU A 189 8.79 -2.26 4.35
C LEU A 189 7.85 -1.09 4.71
N GLU A 190 6.57 -1.46 4.95
CA GLU A 190 5.53 -0.59 5.50
C GLU A 190 5.89 -0.05 6.88
N PRO A 191 5.39 1.13 7.27
CA PRO A 191 5.69 1.70 8.58
C PRO A 191 5.11 0.83 9.70
N THR A 192 5.98 0.43 10.63
CA THR A 192 5.63 -0.41 11.79
C THR A 192 6.37 0.00 13.07
N ASP A 193 7.03 1.16 13.05
CA ASP A 193 7.87 1.63 14.15
C ASP A 193 8.96 0.60 14.54
N GLY A 194 9.54 -0.07 13.53
CA GLY A 194 10.58 -1.08 13.73
C GLY A 194 10.11 -2.37 14.42
N THR A 195 8.80 -2.61 14.53
CA THR A 195 8.23 -3.88 15.05
C THR A 195 7.76 -4.76 13.89
N VAL A 196 7.68 -6.07 14.11
CA VAL A 196 7.09 -6.99 13.12
C VAL A 196 5.57 -6.95 13.27
N GLU A 197 4.86 -6.61 12.18
CA GLU A 197 3.41 -6.76 12.12
C GLU A 197 3.05 -7.94 11.21
N GLY A 198 2.44 -8.98 11.82
CA GLY A 198 2.04 -10.20 11.13
C GLY A 198 0.69 -10.07 10.45
N GLY A 199 0.61 -10.55 9.21
CA GLY A 199 -0.62 -10.57 8.43
C GLY A 199 -1.26 -9.20 8.24
N CYS A 200 -2.56 -9.17 7.92
CA CYS A 200 -3.38 -7.95 7.90
C CYS A 200 -4.88 -8.28 7.88
N ASN A 201 -5.72 -7.35 8.33
CA ASN A 201 -7.16 -7.46 8.10
C ASN A 201 -7.50 -7.46 6.61
N GLY A 202 -8.56 -8.18 6.24
CA GLY A 202 -9.22 -8.02 4.95
C GLY A 202 -10.07 -6.75 4.91
N THR A 203 -10.47 -6.36 3.72
CA THR A 203 -11.35 -5.21 3.51
C THR A 203 -12.43 -5.56 2.50
N SER A 204 -13.66 -5.12 2.74
CA SER A 204 -14.75 -5.17 1.76
C SER A 204 -15.57 -3.90 1.81
N ARG A 205 -16.02 -3.46 0.65
CA ARG A 205 -16.93 -2.32 0.50
C ARG A 205 -18.26 -2.78 -0.04
N PHE A 206 -19.32 -2.19 0.48
CA PHE A 206 -20.68 -2.51 0.10
C PHE A 206 -21.48 -1.25 -0.13
N GLU A 207 -22.43 -1.30 -1.04
CA GLU A 207 -23.48 -0.31 -1.22
C GLU A 207 -24.83 -0.92 -0.85
N VAL A 208 -25.64 -0.14 -0.11
CA VAL A 208 -27.03 -0.48 0.18
C VAL A 208 -27.89 0.69 -0.29
N THR A 209 -28.74 0.41 -1.29
CA THR A 209 -29.66 1.41 -1.85
C THR A 209 -31.04 1.28 -1.21
N THR A 210 -31.59 2.39 -0.75
CA THR A 210 -33.00 2.51 -0.40
C THR A 210 -33.73 3.37 -1.42
N ASN A 211 -34.94 2.97 -1.75
CA ASN A 211 -35.78 3.64 -2.73
C ASN A 211 -36.99 4.26 -2.06
N GLY A 212 -37.51 5.30 -2.69
CA GLY A 212 -38.68 6.02 -2.28
C GLY A 212 -39.49 6.50 -3.49
N GLU A 213 -40.31 7.51 -3.27
CA GLU A 213 -41.11 8.18 -4.31
C GLU A 213 -40.93 9.68 -4.15
N ALA A 214 -40.49 10.36 -5.22
CA ALA A 214 -40.28 11.80 -5.22
C ALA A 214 -41.61 12.56 -5.13
N ALA A 215 -41.65 13.58 -4.29
CA ALA A 215 -42.79 14.48 -4.14
C ALA A 215 -42.34 15.87 -3.71
N HIS A 216 -43.18 16.88 -3.89
CA HIS A 216 -42.93 18.19 -3.32
C HIS A 216 -42.93 18.11 -1.78
N SER A 217 -41.91 18.65 -1.10
CA SER A 217 -41.78 18.54 0.37
C SER A 217 -42.95 19.12 1.16
N ALA A 218 -43.68 20.12 0.58
CA ALA A 218 -44.92 20.63 1.14
C ALA A 218 -46.14 19.69 1.02
N ARG A 219 -45.97 18.56 0.30
CA ARG A 219 -46.96 17.51 0.09
C ARG A 219 -46.34 16.13 0.35
N ALA A 220 -45.64 16.00 1.45
CA ALA A 220 -44.84 14.79 1.80
C ALA A 220 -45.70 13.51 1.79
N TRP A 221 -47.00 13.57 2.02
CA TRP A 221 -47.94 12.43 1.95
C TRP A 221 -48.14 11.86 0.54
N MET A 222 -47.61 12.52 -0.50
CA MET A 222 -47.66 12.07 -1.90
C MET A 222 -46.43 11.28 -2.31
N GLY A 223 -45.44 11.15 -1.43
CA GLY A 223 -44.19 10.42 -1.72
C GLY A 223 -43.73 9.58 -0.55
N SER A 224 -42.59 8.92 -0.71
CA SER A 224 -41.88 8.18 0.33
C SER A 224 -40.41 8.56 0.34
N ASN A 225 -39.86 8.83 1.53
CA ASN A 225 -38.53 9.38 1.66
C ASN A 225 -37.46 8.26 1.79
N ALA A 226 -36.63 8.13 0.74
CA ALA A 226 -35.56 7.13 0.71
C ALA A 226 -34.48 7.36 1.79
N ILE A 227 -34.20 8.61 2.20
CA ILE A 227 -33.26 8.89 3.31
C ILE A 227 -33.84 8.35 4.62
N HIS A 228 -35.13 8.53 4.87
CA HIS A 228 -35.76 7.97 6.07
C HIS A 228 -35.76 6.44 6.05
N ALA A 229 -35.89 5.83 4.85
CA ALA A 229 -35.81 4.39 4.69
C ALA A 229 -34.40 3.81 4.98
N ALA A 230 -33.34 4.64 4.94
CA ALA A 230 -31.98 4.23 5.32
C ALA A 230 -31.75 4.21 6.85
N ALA A 231 -32.62 4.81 7.65
CA ALA A 231 -32.44 4.87 9.10
C ALA A 231 -32.23 3.50 9.77
N PRO A 232 -32.96 2.41 9.43
CA PRO A 232 -32.72 1.09 10.01
C PRO A 232 -31.34 0.53 9.66
N ILE A 233 -30.75 0.84 8.47
CA ILE A 233 -29.40 0.45 8.09
C ILE A 233 -28.40 1.09 9.04
N LEU A 234 -28.49 2.42 9.19
CA LEU A 234 -27.60 3.16 10.09
C LEU A 234 -27.75 2.73 11.55
N ALA A 235 -28.97 2.43 12.00
CA ALA A 235 -29.23 1.96 13.36
C ALA A 235 -28.58 0.60 13.61
N ARG A 236 -28.65 -0.34 12.67
CA ARG A 236 -28.01 -1.67 12.79
C ARG A 236 -26.48 -1.54 12.76
N LEU A 237 -25.92 -0.71 11.89
CA LEU A 237 -24.47 -0.45 11.85
C LEU A 237 -23.98 0.21 13.14
N ALA A 238 -24.73 1.18 13.68
CA ALA A 238 -24.38 1.85 14.92
C ALA A 238 -24.47 0.93 16.16
N ALA A 239 -25.30 -0.09 16.10
CA ALA A 239 -25.45 -1.09 17.18
C ALA A 239 -24.52 -2.31 17.01
N TYR A 240 -23.78 -2.41 15.90
CA TYR A 240 -22.85 -3.48 15.65
C TYR A 240 -21.63 -3.37 16.57
N GLU A 241 -21.32 -4.43 17.30
CA GLU A 241 -20.13 -4.53 18.13
C GLU A 241 -19.04 -5.32 17.39
N PRO A 242 -17.97 -4.65 16.92
CA PRO A 242 -16.88 -5.32 16.24
C PRO A 242 -16.19 -6.35 17.12
N GLN A 243 -15.87 -7.49 16.54
CA GLN A 243 -15.18 -8.56 17.25
C GLN A 243 -13.68 -8.34 17.27
N THR A 244 -13.03 -8.93 18.29
CA THR A 244 -11.58 -9.18 18.28
C THR A 244 -11.38 -10.68 18.12
N VAL A 245 -10.66 -11.06 17.06
CA VAL A 245 -10.47 -12.47 16.69
C VAL A 245 -8.99 -12.82 16.80
N THR A 246 -8.68 -13.83 17.62
CA THR A 246 -7.30 -14.34 17.72
C THR A 246 -7.00 -15.27 16.53
N VAL A 247 -6.01 -14.91 15.72
CA VAL A 247 -5.55 -15.71 14.57
C VAL A 247 -4.05 -15.96 14.73
N ASP A 248 -3.66 -17.23 14.82
CA ASP A 248 -2.26 -17.66 14.96
C ASP A 248 -1.49 -16.91 16.09
N GLY A 249 -2.19 -16.59 17.18
CA GLY A 249 -1.63 -15.93 18.37
C GLY A 249 -1.66 -14.41 18.36
N LEU A 250 -2.17 -13.76 17.31
CA LEU A 250 -2.37 -12.32 17.23
C LEU A 250 -3.86 -11.94 17.26
N ASP A 251 -4.19 -10.83 17.95
CA ASP A 251 -5.56 -10.36 18.15
C ASP A 251 -5.94 -9.29 17.12
N TYR A 252 -6.73 -9.68 16.12
CA TYR A 252 -7.23 -8.79 15.07
C TYR A 252 -8.56 -8.16 15.47
N ARG A 253 -8.60 -6.84 15.52
CA ARG A 253 -9.84 -6.08 15.76
C ARG A 253 -10.52 -5.80 14.42
N GLU A 254 -11.79 -6.17 14.33
CA GLU A 254 -12.63 -5.86 13.18
C GLU A 254 -13.25 -4.46 13.30
N SER A 255 -13.75 -3.93 12.18
CA SER A 255 -14.55 -2.71 12.19
C SER A 255 -15.52 -2.69 11.00
N LEU A 256 -16.77 -2.33 11.26
CA LEU A 256 -17.83 -2.22 10.26
C LEU A 256 -18.51 -0.86 10.41
N ASN A 257 -18.39 -0.01 9.37
CA ASN A 257 -18.87 1.36 9.43
C ASN A 257 -19.54 1.81 8.13
N ALA A 258 -20.58 2.64 8.24
CA ALA A 258 -20.99 3.49 7.14
C ALA A 258 -19.93 4.58 6.92
N VAL A 259 -19.35 4.65 5.72
CA VAL A 259 -18.28 5.60 5.39
C VAL A 259 -18.77 6.74 4.51
N LYS A 260 -19.93 6.55 3.88
CA LYS A 260 -20.59 7.57 3.06
C LYS A 260 -22.10 7.36 3.02
N ILE A 261 -22.87 8.44 2.84
CA ILE A 261 -24.29 8.40 2.56
C ILE A 261 -24.66 9.50 1.57
N HIS A 262 -25.42 9.15 0.55
CA HIS A 262 -25.86 10.08 -0.51
C HIS A 262 -27.36 9.97 -0.74
N GLY A 263 -28.07 11.10 -0.75
CA GLY A 263 -29.48 11.14 -1.04
C GLY A 263 -29.99 12.57 -1.22
N GLY A 264 -31.05 12.71 -2.03
CA GLY A 264 -31.69 13.99 -2.32
C GLY A 264 -31.05 14.75 -3.46
N THR A 265 -31.91 15.54 -4.17
CA THR A 265 -31.54 16.34 -5.35
C THR A 265 -31.81 17.82 -5.16
N ALA A 266 -32.83 18.20 -4.39
CA ALA A 266 -33.19 19.60 -4.12
C ALA A 266 -33.87 19.72 -2.74
N GLY A 267 -33.75 20.87 -2.09
CA GLY A 267 -34.28 21.10 -0.75
C GLY A 267 -35.80 21.07 -0.59
N ASN A 268 -36.53 21.10 -1.69
CA ASN A 268 -38.00 21.03 -1.73
C ASN A 268 -38.56 19.75 -2.39
N VAL A 269 -37.71 18.72 -2.55
CA VAL A 269 -38.11 17.42 -3.12
C VAL A 269 -37.88 16.33 -2.08
N ILE A 270 -38.87 15.47 -1.84
CA ILE A 270 -38.71 14.22 -1.08
C ILE A 270 -37.78 13.28 -1.86
N PRO A 271 -36.68 12.83 -1.29
CA PRO A 271 -35.73 11.95 -1.99
C PRO A 271 -36.35 10.60 -2.36
N ASP A 272 -36.16 10.19 -3.60
CA ASP A 272 -36.58 8.88 -4.11
C ASP A 272 -35.48 7.82 -4.12
N ARG A 273 -34.22 8.22 -3.84
CA ARG A 273 -33.07 7.32 -3.74
C ARG A 273 -32.10 7.78 -2.65
N CYS A 274 -31.60 6.83 -1.87
CA CYS A 274 -30.49 7.04 -0.95
C CYS A 274 -29.55 5.83 -1.01
N VAL A 275 -28.23 6.07 -0.99
CA VAL A 275 -27.19 5.03 -0.99
C VAL A 275 -26.35 5.20 0.26
N VAL A 276 -26.15 4.11 0.98
CA VAL A 276 -25.22 4.00 2.12
C VAL A 276 -24.03 3.17 1.66
N GLU A 277 -22.82 3.76 1.71
CA GLU A 277 -21.57 3.04 1.47
C GLU A 277 -21.00 2.55 2.81
N ILE A 278 -20.65 1.28 2.85
CA ILE A 278 -20.20 0.57 4.06
C ILE A 278 -18.81 0.01 3.82
N ASN A 279 -17.90 0.15 4.78
CA ASN A 279 -16.61 -0.53 4.80
C ASN A 279 -16.56 -1.51 5.97
N TYR A 280 -16.19 -2.75 5.67
CA TYR A 280 -15.90 -3.80 6.65
C TYR A 280 -14.43 -4.16 6.63
N ARG A 281 -13.77 -4.02 7.76
CA ARG A 281 -12.42 -4.54 8.02
C ARG A 281 -12.58 -5.79 8.86
N PHE A 282 -12.27 -6.95 8.29
CA PHE A 282 -12.50 -8.26 8.89
C PHE A 282 -11.19 -8.99 9.16
N ALA A 283 -11.18 -9.81 10.21
CA ALA A 283 -10.01 -10.58 10.60
C ALA A 283 -9.63 -11.62 9.54
N PRO A 284 -8.34 -12.00 9.42
CA PRO A 284 -7.85 -12.90 8.37
C PRO A 284 -8.23 -14.38 8.55
N ASP A 285 -9.14 -14.69 9.47
CA ASP A 285 -9.83 -15.98 9.58
C ASP A 285 -10.99 -16.11 8.58
N LYS A 286 -11.46 -14.99 8.02
CA LYS A 286 -12.57 -14.91 7.07
C LYS A 286 -12.09 -14.73 5.64
N THR A 287 -12.82 -15.33 4.72
CA THR A 287 -12.72 -15.01 3.29
C THR A 287 -13.58 -13.76 2.98
N PRO A 288 -13.38 -13.11 1.82
CA PRO A 288 -14.28 -12.05 1.35
C PRO A 288 -15.75 -12.46 1.32
N ASP A 289 -16.06 -13.68 0.93
CA ASP A 289 -17.44 -14.19 0.90
C ASP A 289 -17.98 -14.44 2.31
N GLY A 290 -17.14 -14.89 3.25
CA GLY A 290 -17.51 -15.00 4.66
C GLY A 290 -17.79 -13.63 5.29
N ALA A 291 -17.01 -12.62 4.95
CA ALA A 291 -17.23 -11.24 5.39
C ALA A 291 -18.54 -10.65 4.80
N GLU A 292 -18.81 -10.91 3.51
CA GLU A 292 -20.09 -10.54 2.89
C GLU A 292 -21.29 -11.17 3.60
N ALA A 293 -21.19 -12.45 3.98
CA ALA A 293 -22.26 -13.15 4.69
C ALA A 293 -22.62 -12.46 6.02
N VAL A 294 -21.60 -11.99 6.77
CA VAL A 294 -21.82 -11.23 8.01
C VAL A 294 -22.60 -9.93 7.75
N VAL A 295 -22.22 -9.19 6.70
CA VAL A 295 -22.89 -7.93 6.36
C VAL A 295 -24.32 -8.17 5.88
N ARG A 296 -24.56 -9.21 5.07
CA ARG A 296 -25.90 -9.58 4.62
C ARG A 296 -26.79 -10.05 5.76
N GLU A 297 -26.27 -10.78 6.74
CA GLU A 297 -27.01 -11.17 7.94
C GLU A 297 -27.38 -9.94 8.78
N LEU A 298 -26.44 -9.04 9.04
CA LEU A 298 -26.69 -7.80 9.80
C LEU A 298 -27.75 -6.94 9.12
N LEU A 299 -27.73 -6.88 7.79
CA LEU A 299 -28.61 -6.03 6.99
C LEU A 299 -29.71 -6.85 6.29
N ASP A 300 -30.15 -7.97 6.92
CA ASP A 300 -31.25 -8.77 6.39
C ASP A 300 -32.48 -7.92 6.01
N GLY A 301 -33.04 -8.19 4.84
CA GLY A 301 -34.14 -7.45 4.25
C GLY A 301 -33.71 -6.25 3.37
N PHE A 302 -32.42 -5.95 3.27
CA PHE A 302 -31.88 -4.95 2.33
C PHE A 302 -31.09 -5.62 1.21
N ASP A 303 -31.04 -4.97 0.04
CA ASP A 303 -30.21 -5.39 -1.09
C ASP A 303 -28.79 -4.85 -0.87
N VAL A 304 -27.86 -5.74 -0.50
CA VAL A 304 -26.46 -5.44 -0.24
C VAL A 304 -25.65 -5.81 -1.47
N VAL A 305 -24.97 -4.84 -2.06
CA VAL A 305 -24.09 -5.02 -3.23
C VAL A 305 -22.65 -4.87 -2.79
N ARG A 306 -21.84 -5.91 -2.96
CA ARG A 306 -20.39 -5.81 -2.75
C ARG A 306 -19.74 -5.10 -3.94
N THR A 307 -19.08 -3.98 -3.71
CA THR A 307 -18.45 -3.15 -4.75
C THR A 307 -16.94 -3.35 -4.84
N ASP A 308 -16.30 -3.75 -3.74
CA ASP A 308 -14.86 -4.00 -3.66
C ASP A 308 -14.56 -5.01 -2.55
N SER A 309 -13.49 -5.78 -2.70
CA SER A 309 -13.06 -6.71 -1.65
C SER A 309 -11.62 -7.18 -1.86
N ALA A 310 -10.88 -7.28 -0.75
CA ALA A 310 -9.57 -7.92 -0.70
C ALA A 310 -9.48 -8.82 0.55
N ALA A 311 -8.94 -10.01 0.38
CA ALA A 311 -8.71 -10.93 1.49
C ALA A 311 -7.68 -10.37 2.47
N GLY A 312 -7.77 -10.73 3.74
CA GLY A 312 -6.71 -10.52 4.70
C GLY A 312 -5.60 -11.56 4.57
N ALA A 313 -4.49 -11.34 5.27
CA ALA A 313 -3.40 -12.30 5.36
C ALA A 313 -3.27 -12.82 6.79
N ARG A 314 -3.14 -14.14 6.95
CA ARG A 314 -2.77 -14.74 8.24
C ARG A 314 -1.35 -14.33 8.63
N PRO A 315 -1.01 -14.28 9.94
CA PRO A 315 0.30 -13.84 10.41
C PRO A 315 1.51 -14.54 9.77
N GLY A 316 1.40 -15.84 9.49
CA GLY A 316 2.48 -16.61 8.91
C GLY A 316 3.74 -16.78 9.80
N LEU A 317 3.69 -16.36 11.06
CA LEU A 317 4.84 -16.28 11.98
C LEU A 317 5.41 -17.65 12.38
N ASN A 318 4.64 -18.71 12.20
CA ASN A 318 5.09 -20.10 12.47
C ASN A 318 5.99 -20.68 11.37
N HIS A 319 6.13 -19.99 10.23
CA HIS A 319 7.06 -20.41 9.20
C HIS A 319 8.52 -20.22 9.68
N PRO A 320 9.43 -21.16 9.43
CA PRO A 320 10.83 -21.07 9.94
C PRO A 320 11.54 -19.76 9.58
N ALA A 321 11.38 -19.27 8.33
CA ALA A 321 11.99 -18.03 7.89
C ALA A 321 11.42 -16.80 8.64
N ALA A 322 10.09 -16.76 8.85
CA ALA A 322 9.44 -15.71 9.63
C ALA A 322 9.88 -15.75 11.09
N ALA A 323 9.92 -16.95 11.71
CA ALA A 323 10.37 -17.12 13.09
C ALA A 323 11.82 -16.66 13.28
N SER A 324 12.70 -16.96 12.32
CA SER A 324 14.10 -16.50 12.33
C SER A 324 14.21 -14.98 12.26
N PHE A 325 13.38 -14.34 11.45
CA PHE A 325 13.32 -12.88 11.33
C PHE A 325 12.81 -12.23 12.61
N VAL A 326 11.68 -12.70 13.15
CA VAL A 326 11.13 -12.23 14.44
C VAL A 326 12.16 -12.32 15.56
N ALA A 327 12.89 -13.45 15.64
CA ALA A 327 13.94 -13.60 16.63
C ALA A 327 15.10 -12.61 16.43
N ALA A 328 15.45 -12.29 15.19
CA ALA A 328 16.51 -11.33 14.88
C ALA A 328 16.09 -9.87 15.19
N VAL A 329 14.83 -9.51 14.97
CA VAL A 329 14.27 -8.20 15.35
C VAL A 329 14.18 -8.07 16.88
N GLY A 330 13.84 -9.17 17.59
CA GLY A 330 13.81 -9.23 19.05
C GLY A 330 12.62 -8.50 19.70
N ALA A 331 11.65 -8.00 18.90
CA ALA A 331 10.42 -7.40 19.37
C ALA A 331 9.27 -8.39 19.27
N GLU A 332 8.26 -8.25 20.18
CA GLU A 332 7.03 -9.05 20.12
C GLU A 332 6.19 -8.64 18.90
N PRO A 333 5.79 -9.60 18.05
CA PRO A 333 4.98 -9.31 16.87
C PRO A 333 3.60 -8.76 17.23
N LYS A 334 3.07 -7.87 16.38
CA LYS A 334 1.75 -7.26 16.52
C LYS A 334 0.86 -7.60 15.30
N PRO A 335 -0.47 -7.51 15.42
CA PRO A 335 -1.37 -7.62 14.28
C PRO A 335 -1.37 -6.33 13.45
N LYS A 336 -1.45 -6.43 12.12
CA LYS A 336 -1.73 -5.29 11.22
C LYS A 336 -3.24 -5.13 11.06
N TYR A 337 -3.80 -3.97 11.45
CA TYR A 337 -5.22 -3.69 11.29
C TYR A 337 -5.59 -3.12 9.92
N GLY A 338 -4.66 -2.40 9.28
CA GLY A 338 -4.80 -1.97 7.90
C GLY A 338 -4.61 -3.14 6.92
N TRP A 339 -5.23 -3.09 5.75
CA TRP A 339 -4.88 -3.98 4.66
C TRP A 339 -3.56 -3.53 4.06
N THR A 340 -2.69 -4.46 3.71
CA THR A 340 -1.44 -4.22 2.98
C THR A 340 -1.19 -5.36 1.99
N ASP A 341 -0.26 -5.16 1.10
CA ASP A 341 0.11 -6.13 0.06
C ASP A 341 0.75 -7.44 0.58
N VAL A 342 0.93 -7.60 1.91
CA VAL A 342 1.21 -8.94 2.50
C VAL A 342 0.13 -9.96 2.11
N ALA A 343 -1.11 -9.49 1.88
CA ALA A 343 -2.20 -10.32 1.41
C ALA A 343 -1.90 -10.96 0.05
N ARG A 344 -1.28 -10.23 -0.88
CA ARG A 344 -0.92 -10.75 -2.21
C ARG A 344 0.15 -11.83 -2.13
N PHE A 345 1.16 -11.66 -1.26
CA PHE A 345 2.15 -12.72 -1.04
C PHE A 345 1.53 -13.94 -0.36
N SER A 346 0.63 -13.72 0.58
CA SER A 346 -0.14 -14.81 1.20
C SER A 346 -0.97 -15.60 0.18
N GLU A 347 -1.59 -14.94 -0.80
CA GLU A 347 -2.31 -15.58 -1.91
C GLU A 347 -1.38 -16.43 -2.81
N LEU A 348 -0.10 -16.05 -2.92
CA LEU A 348 0.94 -16.84 -3.60
C LEU A 348 1.48 -18.00 -2.73
N GLY A 349 0.98 -18.16 -1.51
CA GLY A 349 1.47 -19.17 -0.56
C GLY A 349 2.78 -18.80 0.11
N ILE A 350 3.21 -17.53 0.04
CA ILE A 350 4.44 -17.02 0.63
C ILE A 350 4.08 -16.31 1.95
N PRO A 351 4.59 -16.78 3.10
CA PRO A 351 4.39 -16.09 4.38
C PRO A 351 5.00 -14.69 4.30
N ALA A 352 4.25 -13.69 4.79
CA ALA A 352 4.65 -12.30 4.67
C ALA A 352 4.34 -11.50 5.93
N VAL A 353 5.20 -10.55 6.24
CA VAL A 353 5.05 -9.61 7.35
C VAL A 353 5.31 -8.18 6.89
N ASN A 354 4.82 -7.21 7.68
CA ASN A 354 5.23 -5.82 7.54
C ASN A 354 6.34 -5.52 8.55
N PHE A 355 7.40 -4.81 8.11
CA PHE A 355 8.47 -4.34 8.97
C PHE A 355 9.20 -3.18 8.30
N GLY A 356 9.08 -1.99 8.85
CA GLY A 356 9.74 -0.81 8.32
C GLY A 356 9.80 0.34 9.32
N PRO A 357 10.50 1.42 8.95
CA PRO A 357 10.68 2.57 9.81
C PRO A 357 9.44 3.46 9.84
N GLY A 358 9.26 4.18 10.93
CA GLY A 358 8.23 5.19 11.09
C GLY A 358 6.92 4.66 11.69
N ASP A 359 6.20 5.58 12.31
CA ASP A 359 4.90 5.33 12.94
C ASP A 359 3.79 5.34 11.89
N ALA A 360 3.11 4.21 11.70
CA ALA A 360 1.98 4.07 10.77
C ALA A 360 0.84 5.09 11.02
N LEU A 361 0.72 5.65 12.22
CA LEU A 361 -0.27 6.67 12.53
C LEU A 361 0.03 8.03 11.89
N LEU A 362 1.24 8.23 11.38
CA LEU A 362 1.67 9.42 10.65
C LEU A 362 1.44 9.34 9.15
N ALA A 363 1.18 8.14 8.62
CA ALA A 363 0.82 7.93 7.21
C ALA A 363 -0.34 8.84 6.79
N HIS A 364 -0.26 9.44 5.61
CA HIS A 364 -1.27 10.33 5.00
C HIS A 364 -1.54 11.66 5.75
N LYS A 365 -0.80 11.94 6.83
CA LYS A 365 -0.99 13.19 7.59
C LYS A 365 -0.34 14.39 6.89
N ASP A 366 -0.87 15.59 7.18
CA ASP A 366 -0.32 16.86 6.71
C ASP A 366 1.08 17.13 7.26
N ASN A 367 1.45 16.50 8.36
CA ASN A 367 2.75 16.58 9.01
C ASN A 367 3.50 15.24 9.00
N GLU A 368 3.29 14.44 7.98
CA GLU A 368 3.97 13.14 7.80
C GLU A 368 5.48 13.28 7.95
N HIS A 369 6.08 12.41 8.75
CA HIS A 369 7.50 12.45 9.06
C HIS A 369 8.01 11.12 9.60
N VAL A 370 9.33 10.94 9.60
CA VAL A 370 10.03 9.79 10.15
C VAL A 370 11.30 10.23 10.88
N GLU A 371 11.69 9.53 11.93
CA GLU A 371 12.97 9.76 12.58
C GLU A 371 14.12 9.12 11.79
N ALA A 372 15.21 9.87 11.57
CA ALA A 372 16.38 9.41 10.83
C ALA A 372 16.97 8.13 11.42
N ASP A 373 17.03 8.04 12.75
CA ASP A 373 17.57 6.88 13.43
C ASP A 373 16.68 5.63 13.27
N ALA A 374 15.36 5.78 13.22
CA ALA A 374 14.46 4.66 12.94
C ALA A 374 14.74 4.01 11.56
N ILE A 375 15.05 4.83 10.54
CA ILE A 375 15.43 4.32 9.21
C ILE A 375 16.76 3.55 9.28
N ARG A 376 17.76 4.09 10.02
CA ARG A 376 19.06 3.43 10.21
C ARG A 376 18.95 2.12 10.96
N GLU A 377 18.09 2.08 11.98
CA GLU A 377 17.84 0.88 12.78
C GLU A 377 17.18 -0.23 11.96
N CYS A 378 16.18 0.13 11.15
CA CYS A 378 15.54 -0.80 10.21
C CYS A 378 16.57 -1.39 9.23
N LEU A 379 17.40 -0.55 8.61
CA LEU A 379 18.48 -1.00 7.72
C LEU A 379 19.45 -1.95 8.44
N ARG A 380 19.84 -1.64 9.67
CA ARG A 380 20.77 -2.46 10.46
C ARG A 380 20.17 -3.83 10.79
N ALA A 381 18.90 -3.87 11.23
CA ALA A 381 18.21 -5.10 11.57
C ALA A 381 18.13 -6.05 10.37
N LEU A 382 17.67 -5.55 9.22
CA LEU A 382 17.58 -6.34 7.99
C LEU A 382 18.95 -6.81 7.49
N ARG A 383 19.97 -5.93 7.50
CA ARG A 383 21.33 -6.30 7.10
C ARG A 383 21.87 -7.43 7.96
N THR A 384 21.73 -7.33 9.28
CA THR A 384 22.20 -8.35 10.22
C THR A 384 21.53 -9.69 9.95
N TRP A 385 20.23 -9.70 9.76
CA TRP A 385 19.48 -10.93 9.50
C TRP A 385 19.79 -11.55 8.12
N LEU A 386 19.96 -10.74 7.08
CA LEU A 386 20.29 -11.23 5.74
C LEU A 386 21.72 -11.79 5.65
N SER A 387 22.61 -11.37 6.55
CA SER A 387 24.01 -11.86 6.61
C SER A 387 24.16 -13.12 7.46
N ALA A 388 23.13 -13.51 8.20
CA ALA A 388 23.10 -14.74 9.00
C ALA A 388 22.65 -15.92 8.15
#